data_d6fdd022f35b7bf87c4de669bbefbc74
#
_entry.id   d6fdd022f35b7bf87c4de669bbefbc74
#
_cell.length_a   1.000
_cell.length_b   1.000
_cell.length_c   1.000
_cell.angle_alpha   90.00
_cell.angle_beta   90.00
_cell.angle_gamma   90.00
#
_symmetry.space_group_name_H-M   'P 1'
#
loop_
_entity.id
_entity.type
_entity.pdbx_description
1 polymer ?
#
loop_
_entity_poly.entity_id
_entity_poly.type
_entity_poly.pdbx_seq_one_letter_code
_entity_poly.pdbx_strand_id
1 'polypeptide(L)'
;MAQTAWLKSALRDSKTIRVPLGTGGVTEGEFAQLGSGLIAFPLRTITAAEIADEAAVATSDYEYYTAVYAAEEIEVTKDTATADTYAAGAPVYLALSTGKAETADATGRVLIGHAAEAAVAADTTVKVIFNGQLSAVG
;
A
#
# COMPACT_ATOMS: atom_id res chain seq x y z
N MET A 1 1.83 -11.17 -4.80
CA MET A 1 1.22 -10.81 -3.52
C MET A 1 -0.25 -10.43 -3.74
N ALA A 2 -1.08 -10.57 -2.74
CA ALA A 2 -2.49 -10.21 -2.85
C ALA A 2 -2.72 -8.77 -2.36
N GLN A 3 -3.91 -8.26 -2.60
CA GLN A 3 -4.32 -6.98 -2.06
C GLN A 3 -4.33 -7.00 -0.52
N THR A 4 -3.61 -6.08 0.10
CA THR A 4 -3.58 -5.92 1.55
C THR A 4 -3.96 -4.51 2.00
N ALA A 5 -4.15 -3.59 1.06
CA ALA A 5 -4.53 -2.22 1.35
C ALA A 5 -5.77 -1.80 0.56
N TRP A 6 -6.63 -1.01 1.20
CA TRP A 6 -7.85 -0.46 0.61
C TRP A 6 -7.94 1.03 0.96
N LEU A 7 -8.11 1.88 -0.07
CA LEU A 7 -8.33 3.30 0.15
C LEU A 7 -9.73 3.53 0.70
N LYS A 8 -9.84 4.22 1.83
CA LYS A 8 -11.11 4.52 2.50
C LYS A 8 -11.50 5.99 2.44
N SER A 9 -10.53 6.89 2.46
CA SER A 9 -10.80 8.33 2.28
C SER A 9 -11.01 8.64 0.79
N ALA A 10 -11.58 9.82 0.52
CA ALA A 10 -11.80 10.26 -0.85
C ALA A 10 -10.45 10.39 -1.59
N LEU A 11 -10.43 10.09 -2.88
CA LEU A 11 -9.20 10.22 -3.68
C LEU A 11 -8.62 11.63 -3.64
N ARG A 12 -9.48 12.66 -3.60
CA ARG A 12 -9.05 14.07 -3.50
C ARG A 12 -8.30 14.38 -2.20
N ASP A 13 -8.49 13.56 -1.16
CA ASP A 13 -7.81 13.69 0.13
C ASP A 13 -6.58 12.78 0.22
N SER A 14 -6.13 12.29 -0.93
CA SER A 14 -4.98 11.38 -1.06
C SER A 14 -3.92 12.00 -1.93
N LYS A 15 -2.67 11.56 -1.76
CA LYS A 15 -1.57 11.93 -2.63
C LYS A 15 -1.21 10.75 -3.51
N THR A 16 -1.07 11.01 -4.80
CA THR A 16 -0.80 9.99 -5.80
C THR A 16 0.45 10.31 -6.60
N ILE A 17 1.02 9.26 -7.19
CA ILE A 17 2.16 9.37 -8.08
C ILE A 17 1.92 8.48 -9.29
N ARG A 18 2.38 8.90 -10.46
CA ARG A 18 2.37 8.06 -11.67
C ARG A 18 3.65 7.26 -11.70
N VAL A 19 3.52 5.96 -11.86
CA VAL A 19 4.64 5.02 -11.85
C VAL A 19 4.73 4.32 -13.19
N PRO A 20 5.93 4.22 -13.81
CA PRO A 20 6.09 3.46 -15.04
C PRO A 20 5.66 2.01 -14.82
N LEU A 21 4.86 1.50 -15.76
CA LEU A 21 4.32 0.17 -15.68
C LEU A 21 5.23 -0.82 -16.37
N GLY A 22 5.61 -1.88 -15.66
CA GLY A 22 6.36 -2.99 -16.24
C GLY A 22 5.44 -3.96 -16.97
N THR A 23 6.03 -4.96 -17.61
CA THR A 23 5.27 -5.95 -18.40
C THR A 23 4.48 -6.94 -17.55
N GLY A 24 4.81 -7.06 -16.28
CA GLY A 24 4.17 -8.02 -15.36
C GLY A 24 2.84 -7.56 -14.77
N GLY A 25 2.48 -6.30 -14.97
CA GLY A 25 1.26 -5.75 -14.38
C GLY A 25 1.40 -5.35 -12.93
N VAL A 26 0.30 -4.87 -12.35
CA VAL A 26 0.22 -4.50 -10.93
C VAL A 26 -1.12 -4.97 -10.36
N THR A 27 -1.17 -5.16 -9.06
CA THR A 27 -2.37 -5.58 -8.33
C THR A 27 -2.86 -4.44 -7.44
N GLU A 28 -4.15 -4.13 -7.53
CA GLU A 28 -4.77 -3.13 -6.66
C GLU A 28 -4.45 -3.42 -5.19
N GLY A 29 -4.03 -2.39 -4.45
CA GLY A 29 -3.80 -2.50 -3.02
C GLY A 29 -2.60 -3.35 -2.62
N GLU A 30 -1.73 -3.71 -3.53
CA GLU A 30 -0.47 -4.41 -3.23
C GLU A 30 0.64 -3.37 -3.05
N PHE A 31 1.16 -3.26 -1.83
CA PHE A 31 2.22 -2.30 -1.53
C PHE A 31 3.49 -2.58 -2.33
N ALA A 32 4.13 -1.51 -2.77
CA ALA A 32 5.44 -1.55 -3.42
C ALA A 32 6.33 -0.46 -2.85
N GLN A 33 7.63 -0.74 -2.76
CA GLN A 33 8.64 0.24 -2.42
C GLN A 33 9.21 0.80 -3.72
N LEU A 34 9.03 2.11 -3.93
CA LEU A 34 9.44 2.80 -5.15
C LEU A 34 10.77 3.53 -4.92
N GLY A 35 11.67 3.42 -5.87
CA GLY A 35 12.92 4.18 -5.86
C GLY A 35 13.66 4.08 -4.53
N SER A 36 13.83 5.22 -3.85
CA SER A 36 14.60 5.33 -2.61
C SER A 36 13.81 4.99 -1.34
N GLY A 37 12.65 4.41 -1.46
CA GLY A 37 11.90 3.94 -0.29
C GLY A 37 10.49 4.45 -0.14
N LEU A 38 9.96 5.20 -1.10
CA LEU A 38 8.56 5.62 -1.07
C LEU A 38 7.65 4.39 -1.14
N ILE A 39 6.77 4.24 -0.16
CA ILE A 39 5.80 3.14 -0.14
C ILE A 39 4.48 3.64 -0.76
N ALA A 40 3.96 2.88 -1.71
CA ALA A 40 2.71 3.20 -2.41
C ALA A 40 1.98 1.94 -2.82
N PHE A 41 0.71 2.05 -3.16
CA PHE A 41 -0.05 0.93 -3.70
C PHE A 41 -0.90 1.37 -4.90
N PRO A 42 -1.07 0.49 -5.91
CA PRO A 42 -1.88 0.81 -7.08
C PRO A 42 -3.36 0.94 -6.73
N LEU A 43 -4.06 1.82 -7.45
CA LEU A 43 -5.51 2.03 -7.29
C LEU A 43 -6.35 1.03 -8.07
N ARG A 44 -5.75 0.30 -9.01
CA ARG A 44 -6.45 -0.74 -9.78
C ARG A 44 -5.49 -1.83 -10.19
N THR A 45 -6.03 -2.97 -10.54
CA THR A 45 -5.27 -4.09 -11.10
C THR A 45 -5.14 -3.91 -12.61
N ILE A 46 -3.92 -4.05 -13.12
CA ILE A 46 -3.63 -4.09 -14.56
C ILE A 46 -2.86 -5.37 -14.80
N THR A 47 -3.42 -6.27 -15.60
CA THR A 47 -2.81 -7.57 -15.83
C THR A 47 -1.76 -7.54 -16.94
N ALA A 48 -0.87 -8.52 -16.96
CA ALA A 48 0.13 -8.66 -18.03
C ALA A 48 -0.55 -8.85 -19.40
N ALA A 49 -1.70 -9.54 -19.43
CA ALA A 49 -2.45 -9.73 -20.66
C ALA A 49 -3.01 -8.41 -21.23
N GLU A 50 -3.52 -7.55 -20.34
CA GLU A 50 -4.01 -6.22 -20.77
C GLU A 50 -2.87 -5.36 -21.32
N ILE A 51 -1.70 -5.42 -20.72
CA ILE A 51 -0.52 -4.67 -21.18
C ILE A 51 -0.09 -5.16 -22.56
N ALA A 52 -0.08 -6.47 -22.78
CA ALA A 52 0.28 -7.06 -24.07
C ALA A 52 -0.73 -6.68 -25.15
N ASP A 53 -2.02 -6.68 -24.84
CA ASP A 53 -3.08 -6.28 -25.76
C ASP A 53 -2.96 -4.80 -26.14
N GLU A 54 -2.67 -3.94 -25.18
CA GLU A 54 -2.48 -2.50 -25.40
C GLU A 54 -1.27 -2.23 -26.27
N ALA A 55 -0.18 -2.94 -26.05
CA ALA A 55 1.01 -2.83 -26.89
C ALA A 55 0.74 -3.21 -28.34
N ALA A 56 -0.15 -4.18 -28.56
CA ALA A 56 -0.52 -4.63 -29.91
C ALA A 56 -1.29 -3.56 -30.69
N VAL A 57 -2.01 -2.67 -30.02
CA VAL A 57 -2.72 -1.55 -30.68
C VAL A 57 -1.95 -0.23 -30.64
N ALA A 58 -0.73 -0.26 -30.11
CA ALA A 58 0.20 0.86 -30.11
C ALA A 58 -0.33 2.12 -29.40
N THR A 59 -1.08 1.94 -28.32
CA THR A 59 -1.51 3.06 -27.47
C THR A 59 -0.65 3.12 -26.23
N SER A 60 -0.78 4.20 -25.44
CA SER A 60 0.06 4.44 -24.27
C SER A 60 -0.72 4.39 -22.96
N ASP A 61 -1.95 3.90 -22.94
CA ASP A 61 -2.80 3.91 -21.76
C ASP A 61 -2.21 3.11 -20.60
N TYR A 62 -1.41 2.09 -20.90
CA TYR A 62 -0.77 1.24 -19.89
C TYR A 62 0.73 1.49 -19.73
N GLU A 63 1.22 2.65 -20.13
CA GLU A 63 2.63 3.01 -19.86
C GLU A 63 2.88 3.32 -18.39
N TYR A 64 1.85 3.78 -17.67
CA TYR A 64 1.92 4.21 -16.29
C TYR A 64 0.72 3.71 -15.50
N TYR A 65 0.89 3.59 -14.20
CA TYR A 65 -0.23 3.40 -13.29
C TYR A 65 -0.19 4.45 -12.18
N THR A 66 -1.35 4.70 -11.57
CA THR A 66 -1.47 5.62 -10.45
C THR A 66 -1.37 4.86 -9.14
N ALA A 67 -0.48 5.30 -8.27
CA ALA A 67 -0.33 4.73 -6.94
C ALA A 67 -0.58 5.78 -5.86
N VAL A 68 -1.19 5.36 -4.74
CA VAL A 68 -1.40 6.20 -3.56
C VAL A 68 -0.20 6.05 -2.65
N TYR A 69 0.39 7.17 -2.24
CA TYR A 69 1.49 7.16 -1.27
C TYR A 69 1.16 7.92 0.03
N ALA A 70 0.02 8.60 0.10
CA ALA A 70 -0.49 9.18 1.34
C ALA A 70 -2.00 9.32 1.25
N ALA A 71 -2.70 9.10 2.37
CA ALA A 71 -4.15 9.20 2.45
C ALA A 71 -4.59 9.39 3.91
N GLU A 72 -5.72 10.07 4.10
CA GLU A 72 -6.29 10.27 5.43
C GLU A 72 -6.71 8.96 6.09
N GLU A 73 -7.19 8.00 5.30
CA GLU A 73 -7.55 6.69 5.82
C GLU A 73 -7.41 5.60 4.76
N ILE A 74 -6.67 4.56 5.11
CA ILE A 74 -6.64 3.29 4.39
C ILE A 74 -6.91 2.16 5.39
N GLU A 75 -7.35 1.01 4.90
CA GLU A 75 -7.35 -0.22 5.69
C GLU A 75 -6.20 -1.10 5.22
N VAL A 76 -5.48 -1.67 6.18
CA VAL A 76 -4.36 -2.58 5.89
C VAL A 76 -4.60 -3.89 6.63
N THR A 77 -4.38 -5.01 5.94
CA THR A 77 -4.46 -6.33 6.56
C THR A 77 -3.42 -6.45 7.67
N LYS A 78 -3.84 -6.87 8.86
CA LYS A 78 -2.94 -7.14 9.98
C LYS A 78 -2.28 -8.51 9.83
N ASP A 79 -1.09 -8.63 10.37
CA ASP A 79 -0.50 -9.94 10.58
C ASP A 79 -1.14 -10.57 11.82
N THR A 80 -2.16 -11.41 11.60
CA THR A 80 -2.92 -12.03 12.69
C THR A 80 -2.15 -13.13 13.41
N ALA A 81 -1.02 -13.59 12.85
CA ALA A 81 -0.21 -14.62 13.51
C ALA A 81 0.41 -14.12 14.81
N THR A 82 0.55 -12.81 14.98
CA THR A 82 1.12 -12.20 16.19
C THR A 82 0.05 -11.71 17.15
N ALA A 83 -1.24 -11.82 16.81
CA ALA A 83 -2.34 -11.28 17.61
C ALA A 83 -2.18 -9.80 17.93
N ASP A 84 -1.70 -9.03 16.94
CA ASP A 84 -1.36 -7.62 17.10
C ASP A 84 -2.57 -6.76 17.50
N THR A 85 -2.34 -5.86 18.46
CA THR A 85 -3.30 -4.84 18.86
C THR A 85 -2.71 -3.46 18.62
N TYR A 86 -3.57 -2.49 18.32
CA TYR A 86 -3.16 -1.10 18.10
C TYR A 86 -4.00 -0.18 18.95
N ALA A 87 -3.36 0.75 19.64
CA ALA A 87 -4.06 1.90 20.21
C ALA A 87 -4.24 2.96 19.13
N ALA A 88 -5.27 3.79 19.25
CA ALA A 88 -5.42 4.93 18.35
C ALA A 88 -4.17 5.80 18.39
N GLY A 89 -3.63 6.19 17.25
CA GLY A 89 -2.40 6.98 17.15
C GLY A 89 -1.11 6.18 17.23
N ALA A 90 -1.17 4.87 17.47
CA ALA A 90 0.03 4.04 17.52
C ALA A 90 0.72 3.94 16.15
N PRO A 91 2.05 3.85 16.09
CA PRO A 91 2.74 3.67 14.82
C PRO A 91 2.37 2.34 14.18
N VAL A 92 2.25 2.36 12.85
CA VAL A 92 1.96 1.17 12.04
C VAL A 92 3.14 0.91 11.11
N TYR A 93 3.70 -0.28 11.18
CA TYR A 93 4.79 -0.73 10.33
C TYR A 93 4.25 -1.69 9.27
N LEU A 94 4.88 -1.68 8.11
CA LEU A 94 4.56 -2.59 7.02
C LEU A 94 5.68 -3.62 6.87
N ALA A 95 5.33 -4.90 6.91
CA ALA A 95 6.26 -5.96 6.56
C ALA A 95 6.38 -6.02 5.04
N LEU A 96 7.57 -5.73 4.51
CA LEU A 96 7.78 -5.66 3.06
C LEU A 96 7.55 -7.00 2.36
N SER A 97 7.82 -8.11 3.06
CA SER A 97 7.66 -9.46 2.48
C SER A 97 6.20 -9.90 2.34
N THR A 98 5.30 -9.37 3.15
CA THR A 98 3.90 -9.81 3.16
C THR A 98 2.91 -8.71 2.77
N GLY A 99 3.32 -7.44 2.86
CA GLY A 99 2.43 -6.30 2.68
C GLY A 99 1.42 -6.13 3.82
N LYS A 100 1.67 -6.74 4.99
CA LYS A 100 0.76 -6.70 6.13
C LYS A 100 1.27 -5.78 7.23
N ALA A 101 0.33 -5.25 8.02
CA ALA A 101 0.65 -4.33 9.12
C ALA A 101 1.20 -5.07 10.33
N GLU A 102 2.20 -4.46 10.97
CA GLU A 102 2.88 -4.94 12.15
C GLU A 102 2.97 -3.84 13.21
N THR A 103 3.09 -4.22 14.48
CA THR A 103 3.12 -3.26 15.59
C THR A 103 4.52 -2.78 15.97
N ALA A 104 5.57 -3.51 15.62
CA ALA A 104 6.93 -3.24 16.07
C ALA A 104 7.88 -3.00 14.92
N ASP A 105 8.81 -2.07 15.12
CA ASP A 105 9.91 -1.86 14.19
C ASP A 105 10.86 -3.06 14.22
N ALA A 106 11.24 -3.54 13.05
CA ALA A 106 12.16 -4.66 12.90
C ALA A 106 12.75 -4.68 11.49
N THR A 107 13.75 -5.51 11.27
CA THR A 107 14.34 -5.70 9.94
C THR A 107 13.27 -6.15 8.94
N GLY A 108 13.21 -5.52 7.79
CA GLY A 108 12.23 -5.82 6.76
C GLY A 108 10.87 -5.15 6.97
N ARG A 109 10.78 -4.25 7.95
CA ARG A 109 9.56 -3.46 8.23
C ARG A 109 9.85 -1.99 8.08
N VAL A 110 8.87 -1.24 7.58
CA VAL A 110 8.97 0.21 7.39
C VAL A 110 7.77 0.91 8.01
N LEU A 111 8.00 2.07 8.59
CA LEU A 111 6.90 2.89 9.14
C LEU A 111 6.07 3.45 7.99
N ILE A 112 4.75 3.26 8.02
CA ILE A 112 3.85 3.76 6.98
C ILE A 112 2.80 4.74 7.50
N GLY A 113 2.68 4.92 8.80
CA GLY A 113 1.69 5.83 9.35
C GLY A 113 1.34 5.51 10.79
N HIS A 114 0.14 5.93 11.18
CA HIS A 114 -0.37 5.76 12.53
C HIS A 114 -1.80 5.23 12.48
N ALA A 115 -2.17 4.42 13.47
CA ALA A 115 -3.53 3.87 13.53
C ALA A 115 -4.54 5.02 13.70
N ALA A 116 -5.54 5.06 12.82
CA ALA A 116 -6.60 6.05 12.88
C ALA A 116 -7.58 5.77 14.01
N GLU A 117 -7.70 4.50 14.39
CA GLU A 117 -8.51 4.08 15.53
C GLU A 117 -7.91 2.80 16.13
N ALA A 118 -8.36 2.42 17.32
CA ALA A 118 -7.88 1.20 17.97
C ALA A 118 -8.29 -0.03 17.19
N ALA A 119 -7.43 -1.05 17.19
CA ALA A 119 -7.72 -2.37 16.63
C ALA A 119 -7.34 -3.43 17.65
N VAL A 120 -8.24 -4.40 17.83
CA VAL A 120 -8.02 -5.50 18.78
C VAL A 120 -7.49 -6.75 18.04
N ALA A 121 -7.03 -7.74 18.81
CA ALA A 121 -6.41 -8.94 18.22
C ALA A 121 -7.34 -9.68 17.23
N ALA A 122 -8.64 -9.67 17.46
CA ALA A 122 -9.61 -10.33 16.58
C ALA A 122 -9.86 -9.60 15.25
N ASP A 123 -9.49 -8.32 15.15
CA ASP A 123 -9.65 -7.55 13.90
C ASP A 123 -8.68 -8.05 12.85
N THR A 124 -9.15 -8.16 11.61
CA THR A 124 -8.32 -8.61 10.50
C THR A 124 -7.59 -7.47 9.80
N THR A 125 -8.06 -6.24 10.01
CA THR A 125 -7.48 -5.03 9.43
C THR A 125 -7.27 -3.96 10.49
N VAL A 126 -6.42 -2.99 10.17
CA VAL A 126 -6.26 -1.77 10.95
C VAL A 126 -6.45 -0.57 10.01
N LYS A 127 -7.13 0.46 10.51
CA LYS A 127 -7.26 1.73 9.77
C LYS A 127 -6.06 2.61 10.05
N VAL A 128 -5.46 3.13 8.99
CA VAL A 128 -4.18 3.83 9.05
C VAL A 128 -4.30 5.20 8.40
N ILE A 129 -3.77 6.21 9.09
CA ILE A 129 -3.46 7.50 8.48
C ILE A 129 -2.14 7.26 7.74
N PHE A 130 -2.23 7.10 6.42
CA PHE A 130 -1.13 6.59 5.62
C PHE A 130 -0.21 7.68 5.11
N ASN A 131 1.09 7.47 5.27
CA ASN A 131 2.11 8.30 4.67
C ASN A 131 3.32 7.44 4.28
N GLY A 132 3.36 7.02 3.01
CA GLY A 132 4.44 6.19 2.48
C GLY A 132 5.79 6.91 2.39
N GLN A 133 5.82 8.23 2.58
CA GLN A 133 7.06 9.01 2.60
C GLN A 133 7.87 8.79 3.89
N LEU A 134 7.22 8.30 4.97
CA LEU A 134 7.90 8.05 6.25
C LEU A 134 9.04 7.04 6.09
N SER A 135 8.86 6.04 5.24
CA SER A 135 9.89 5.04 4.99
C SER A 135 11.09 5.58 4.21
N ALA A 136 10.89 6.64 3.44
CA ALA A 136 11.96 7.25 2.65
C ALA A 136 12.87 8.13 3.49
N VAL A 137 12.40 8.59 4.64
CA VAL A 137 13.15 9.49 5.54
C VAL A 137 13.98 8.71 6.55
N GLY A 138 13.54 7.53 6.90
CA GLY A 138 14.14 6.69 7.93
C GLY A 138 15.47 6.10 7.59
#